data_2e0d83d7c3ffd8451c67ce35b68522bc
#
_entry.id   2e0d83d7c3ffd8451c67ce35b68522bc
#
_cell.length_a   1.000
_cell.length_b   1.000
_cell.length_c   1.000
_cell.angle_alpha   90.00
_cell.angle_beta   90.00
_cell.angle_gamma   90.00
#
_symmetry.space_group_name_H-M   'P 1'
#
loop_
_entity.id
_entity.type
_entity.pdbx_description
1 polymer ?
#
loop_
_entity_poly.entity_id
_entity_poly.type
_entity_poly.pdbx_seq_one_letter_code
_entity_poly.pdbx_strand_id
1 'polypeptide(L)'
;AIGMLSGGILADINWALLLLIPLAGLAFLPIMGRRVPARARAGRVDVVGLAIFSSLALLLTLVAANPRWWLIAGLVLGGVIFWRYIGRARTPFITRSFFTNVPWARSISLILIVYCMNFTVAPLMNGIGAANYGLTPAQVSVRLLPAYCVALATAMTSGAVMARIGRGRTVRACVSLILAGTALLALCMSMGPWVITAAMCFIYAGFGALFTPIYDTVFATVAPGQNGRAVAMNDLAMQGSAAIGIGVFTPLLASGAFRAIALVCVVAAATGIAGDWLHEYLYRRGR
;
A
#
# COMPACT_ATOMS: atom_id res chain seq x y z
N ALA A 1 12.46 -5.93 3.68
CA ALA A 1 13.87 -6.15 3.36
C ALA A 1 14.20 -7.63 3.23
N ILE A 2 14.13 -8.40 4.33
CA ILE A 2 14.49 -9.85 4.32
C ILE A 2 13.67 -10.62 3.28
N GLY A 3 12.35 -10.41 3.22
CA GLY A 3 11.47 -11.11 2.27
C GLY A 3 11.77 -10.81 0.81
N MET A 4 12.17 -9.59 0.47
CA MET A 4 12.52 -9.25 -0.92
C MET A 4 13.90 -9.77 -1.32
N LEU A 5 14.86 -9.76 -0.39
CA LEU A 5 16.18 -10.33 -0.65
C LEU A 5 16.09 -11.85 -0.80
N SER A 6 15.44 -12.54 0.16
CA SER A 6 15.20 -13.98 0.07
C SER A 6 14.37 -14.36 -1.15
N GLY A 7 13.37 -13.53 -1.49
CA GLY A 7 12.56 -13.69 -2.69
C GLY A 7 13.37 -13.62 -3.97
N GLY A 8 14.27 -12.65 -4.11
CA GLY A 8 15.16 -12.54 -5.28
C GLY A 8 16.11 -13.73 -5.41
N ILE A 9 16.75 -14.16 -4.32
CA ILE A 9 17.66 -15.31 -4.32
C ILE A 9 16.92 -16.63 -4.60
N LEU A 10 15.77 -16.85 -3.94
CA LEU A 10 14.99 -18.07 -4.13
C LEU A 10 14.38 -18.14 -5.53
N ALA A 11 13.99 -16.99 -6.13
CA ALA A 11 13.48 -16.96 -7.49
C ALA A 11 14.55 -17.38 -8.53
N ASP A 12 15.81 -17.03 -8.31
CA ASP A 12 16.91 -17.43 -9.19
C ASP A 12 17.22 -18.94 -9.09
N ILE A 13 16.98 -19.55 -7.92
CA ILE A 13 17.19 -21.00 -7.71
C ILE A 13 15.98 -21.79 -8.24
N ASN A 14 14.82 -21.50 -7.72
CA ASN A 14 13.54 -22.08 -8.14
C ASN A 14 12.38 -21.23 -7.59
N TRP A 15 11.56 -20.69 -8.47
CA TRP A 15 10.41 -19.87 -8.11
C TRP A 15 9.42 -20.59 -7.15
N ALA A 16 9.31 -21.92 -7.21
CA ALA A 16 8.44 -22.69 -6.34
C ALA A 16 8.85 -22.58 -4.85
N LEU A 17 10.12 -22.30 -4.56
CA LEU A 17 10.60 -22.09 -3.19
C LEU A 17 10.01 -20.85 -2.53
N LEU A 18 9.55 -19.88 -3.33
CA LEU A 18 8.84 -18.69 -2.83
C LEU A 18 7.56 -19.07 -2.06
N LEU A 19 6.90 -20.15 -2.45
CA LEU A 19 5.70 -20.65 -1.79
C LEU A 19 5.97 -21.20 -0.38
N LEU A 20 7.23 -21.53 -0.06
CA LEU A 20 7.62 -22.01 1.26
C LEU A 20 7.79 -20.88 2.29
N ILE A 21 8.00 -19.64 1.85
CA ILE A 21 8.18 -18.48 2.76
C ILE A 21 6.97 -18.29 3.67
N PRO A 22 5.71 -18.27 3.17
CA PRO A 22 4.53 -18.17 4.03
C PRO A 22 4.39 -19.34 5.01
N LEU A 23 4.82 -20.55 4.62
CA LEU A 23 4.79 -21.74 5.49
C LEU A 23 5.71 -21.60 6.71
N ALA A 24 6.85 -20.93 6.56
CA ALA A 24 7.72 -20.61 7.68
C ALA A 24 7.02 -19.75 8.74
N GLY A 25 6.08 -18.90 8.32
CA GLY A 25 5.22 -18.12 9.23
C GLY A 25 4.34 -18.98 10.13
N LEU A 26 3.90 -20.15 9.67
CA LEU A 26 3.08 -21.06 10.45
C LEU A 26 3.83 -21.62 11.69
N ALA A 27 5.15 -21.71 11.63
CA ALA A 27 5.96 -22.15 12.76
C ALA A 27 5.86 -21.21 13.98
N PHE A 28 5.50 -19.94 13.77
CA PHE A 28 5.33 -18.97 14.83
C PHE A 28 3.92 -18.98 15.46
N LEU A 29 2.92 -19.63 14.83
CA LEU A 29 1.55 -19.69 15.36
C LEU A 29 1.44 -20.24 16.79
N PRO A 30 2.10 -21.36 17.18
CA PRO A 30 1.99 -21.86 18.54
C PRO A 30 2.62 -20.92 19.57
N ILE A 31 3.65 -20.16 19.19
CA ILE A 31 4.29 -19.17 20.06
C ILE A 31 3.36 -17.96 20.26
N MET A 32 2.75 -17.47 19.20
CA MET A 32 1.78 -16.38 19.26
C MET A 32 0.53 -16.78 20.02
N GLY A 33 -0.02 -17.96 19.80
CA GLY A 33 -1.22 -18.45 20.47
C GLY A 33 -1.07 -18.55 21.99
N ARG A 34 0.14 -18.81 22.49
CA ARG A 34 0.42 -18.85 23.93
C ARG A 34 0.50 -17.46 24.58
N ARG A 35 0.82 -16.42 23.82
CA ARG A 35 1.04 -15.05 24.33
C ARG A 35 -0.14 -14.12 24.12
N VAL A 36 -1.06 -14.49 23.25
CA VAL A 36 -2.28 -13.68 23.01
C VAL A 36 -3.29 -14.00 24.11
N PRO A 37 -3.68 -13.03 24.95
CA PRO A 37 -4.69 -13.28 25.97
C PRO A 37 -6.00 -13.68 25.30
N ALA A 38 -6.61 -14.76 25.79
CA ALA A 38 -7.94 -15.20 25.38
C ALA A 38 -8.95 -14.08 25.67
N ARG A 39 -9.28 -13.27 24.69
CA ARG A 39 -10.37 -12.30 24.80
C ARG A 39 -11.70 -13.01 24.72
N ALA A 40 -12.67 -12.49 25.48
CA ALA A 40 -14.05 -12.91 25.41
C ALA A 40 -14.52 -13.02 23.96
N ARG A 41 -15.29 -14.08 23.68
CA ARG A 41 -15.75 -14.49 22.37
C ARG A 41 -16.05 -13.30 21.46
N ALA A 42 -15.31 -13.19 20.37
CA ALA A 42 -15.65 -12.30 19.28
C ALA A 42 -17.10 -12.55 18.84
N GLY A 43 -17.86 -11.50 18.60
CA GLY A 43 -19.21 -11.61 18.06
C GLY A 43 -19.22 -12.44 16.77
N ARG A 44 -20.39 -12.82 16.32
CA ARG A 44 -20.56 -13.61 15.07
C ARG A 44 -19.83 -12.91 13.92
N VAL A 45 -18.96 -13.65 13.22
CA VAL A 45 -18.27 -13.16 12.03
C VAL A 45 -19.31 -12.96 10.92
N ASP A 46 -19.31 -11.80 10.30
CA ASP A 46 -20.16 -11.50 9.14
C ASP A 46 -19.58 -12.15 7.87
N VAL A 47 -19.80 -13.45 7.74
CA VAL A 47 -19.31 -14.24 6.60
C VAL A 47 -19.87 -13.72 5.26
N VAL A 48 -21.14 -13.31 5.26
CA VAL A 48 -21.80 -12.82 4.04
C VAL A 48 -21.21 -11.49 3.58
N GLY A 49 -21.05 -10.54 4.51
CA GLY A 49 -20.43 -9.26 4.19
C GLY A 49 -18.97 -9.43 3.73
N LEU A 50 -18.22 -10.34 4.36
CA LEU A 50 -16.87 -10.65 3.97
C LEU A 50 -16.81 -11.28 2.57
N ALA A 51 -17.70 -12.21 2.24
CA ALA A 51 -17.78 -12.83 0.92
C ALA A 51 -18.10 -11.80 -0.19
N ILE A 52 -19.07 -10.91 0.04
CA ILE A 52 -19.41 -9.83 -0.92
C ILE A 52 -18.21 -8.91 -1.11
N PHE A 53 -17.56 -8.52 -0.03
CA PHE A 53 -16.39 -7.63 -0.10
C PHE A 53 -15.20 -8.28 -0.82
N SER A 54 -14.91 -9.55 -0.55
CA SER A 54 -13.85 -10.30 -1.24
C SER A 54 -14.14 -10.44 -2.74
N SER A 55 -15.42 -10.67 -3.10
CA SER A 55 -15.84 -10.71 -4.51
C SER A 55 -15.67 -9.35 -5.20
N LEU A 56 -15.96 -8.25 -4.50
CA LEU A 56 -15.72 -6.90 -5.01
C LEU A 56 -14.23 -6.60 -5.19
N ALA A 57 -13.39 -7.01 -4.25
CA ALA A 57 -11.94 -6.86 -4.36
C ALA A 57 -11.39 -7.64 -5.56
N LEU A 58 -11.87 -8.86 -5.78
CA LEU A 58 -11.51 -9.66 -6.95
C LEU A 58 -11.96 -8.99 -8.26
N LEU A 59 -13.22 -8.53 -8.33
CA LEU A 59 -13.75 -7.82 -9.50
C LEU A 59 -12.95 -6.55 -9.78
N LEU A 60 -12.58 -5.78 -8.76
CA LEU A 60 -11.77 -4.58 -8.89
C LEU A 60 -10.40 -4.90 -9.48
N THR A 61 -9.76 -5.98 -9.02
CA THR A 61 -8.48 -6.45 -9.55
C THR A 61 -8.60 -6.87 -11.02
N LEU A 62 -9.67 -7.58 -11.37
CA LEU A 62 -9.91 -7.99 -12.76
C LEU A 62 -10.20 -6.79 -13.67
N VAL A 63 -10.95 -5.80 -13.21
CA VAL A 63 -11.19 -4.55 -13.95
C VAL A 63 -9.88 -3.78 -14.14
N ALA A 64 -9.03 -3.72 -13.13
CA ALA A 64 -7.73 -3.04 -13.22
C ALA A 64 -6.79 -3.72 -14.23
N ALA A 65 -6.79 -5.05 -14.28
CA ALA A 65 -5.96 -5.82 -15.20
C ALA A 65 -6.49 -5.84 -16.64
N ASN A 66 -7.80 -5.88 -16.81
CA ASN A 66 -8.43 -5.96 -18.13
C ASN A 66 -9.82 -5.29 -18.09
N PRO A 67 -9.92 -3.97 -18.36
CA PRO A 67 -11.15 -3.21 -18.24
C PRO A 67 -12.16 -3.61 -19.32
N ARG A 68 -13.12 -4.45 -18.95
CA ARG A 68 -14.25 -4.84 -19.79
C ARG A 68 -15.53 -4.26 -19.21
N TRP A 69 -16.44 -3.77 -20.07
CA TRP A 69 -17.68 -3.12 -19.63
C TRP A 69 -18.53 -3.97 -18.68
N TRP A 70 -18.59 -5.28 -18.90
CA TRP A 70 -19.36 -6.21 -18.04
C TRP A 70 -18.72 -6.42 -16.65
N LEU A 71 -17.38 -6.36 -16.55
CA LEU A 71 -16.67 -6.37 -15.25
C LEU A 71 -16.94 -5.08 -14.48
N ILE A 72 -16.94 -3.94 -15.17
CA ILE A 72 -17.26 -2.63 -14.59
C ILE A 72 -18.72 -2.63 -14.10
N ALA A 73 -19.64 -3.13 -14.92
CA ALA A 73 -21.04 -3.26 -14.53
C ALA A 73 -21.20 -4.17 -13.29
N GLY A 74 -20.51 -5.30 -13.27
CA GLY A 74 -20.48 -6.21 -12.12
C GLY A 74 -19.92 -5.54 -10.86
N LEU A 75 -18.85 -4.75 -10.97
CA LEU A 75 -18.27 -4.01 -9.86
C LEU A 75 -19.25 -2.96 -9.30
N VAL A 76 -19.91 -2.21 -10.17
CA VAL A 76 -20.92 -1.20 -9.77
C VAL A 76 -22.11 -1.88 -9.09
N LEU A 77 -22.65 -2.94 -9.69
CA LEU A 77 -23.78 -3.68 -9.14
C LEU A 77 -23.41 -4.31 -7.78
N GLY A 78 -22.26 -4.95 -7.69
CA GLY A 78 -21.74 -5.51 -6.45
C GLY A 78 -21.54 -4.45 -5.37
N GLY A 79 -21.04 -3.26 -5.74
CA GLY A 79 -20.92 -2.12 -4.84
C GLY A 79 -22.26 -1.64 -4.29
N VAL A 80 -23.31 -1.58 -5.14
CA VAL A 80 -24.67 -1.23 -4.71
C VAL A 80 -25.24 -2.30 -3.77
N ILE A 81 -25.04 -3.58 -4.09
CA ILE A 81 -25.46 -4.70 -3.24
C ILE A 81 -24.76 -4.61 -1.88
N PHE A 82 -23.44 -4.40 -1.87
CA PHE A 82 -22.65 -4.24 -0.65
C PHE A 82 -23.13 -3.06 0.20
N TRP A 83 -23.34 -1.89 -0.43
CA TRP A 83 -23.85 -0.71 0.27
C TRP A 83 -25.22 -0.92 0.90
N ARG A 84 -26.13 -1.62 0.21
CA ARG A 84 -27.44 -2.00 0.75
C ARG A 84 -27.31 -3.01 1.89
N TYR A 85 -26.43 -4.00 1.72
CA TYR A 85 -26.19 -5.03 2.72
C TYR A 85 -25.66 -4.44 4.04
N ILE A 86 -24.62 -3.63 4.02
CA ILE A 86 -24.05 -3.02 5.24
C ILE A 86 -25.02 -2.07 5.95
N GLY A 87 -26.04 -1.60 5.25
CA GLY A 87 -27.10 -0.78 5.85
C GLY A 87 -28.23 -1.56 6.50
N ARG A 88 -28.36 -2.86 6.19
CA ARG A 88 -29.42 -3.72 6.71
C ARG A 88 -28.91 -4.79 7.69
N ALA A 89 -27.64 -5.16 7.61
CA ALA A 89 -27.04 -6.17 8.48
C ALA A 89 -27.01 -5.70 9.94
N ARG A 90 -27.41 -6.58 10.87
CA ARG A 90 -27.44 -6.27 12.31
C ARG A 90 -26.03 -6.09 12.89
N THR A 91 -25.06 -6.86 12.41
CA THR A 91 -23.66 -6.82 12.86
C THR A 91 -22.72 -6.88 11.65
N PRO A 92 -22.73 -5.85 10.78
CA PRO A 92 -21.87 -5.84 9.62
C PRO A 92 -20.39 -5.77 10.05
N PHE A 93 -19.49 -6.43 9.31
CA PHE A 93 -18.07 -6.35 9.59
C PHE A 93 -17.52 -4.92 9.34
N ILE A 94 -18.15 -4.18 8.42
CA ILE A 94 -17.93 -2.75 8.15
C ILE A 94 -19.24 -2.01 8.31
N THR A 95 -19.22 -0.90 9.04
CA THR A 95 -20.39 -0.04 9.19
C THR A 95 -20.34 1.13 8.22
N ARG A 96 -21.49 1.66 7.82
CA ARG A 96 -21.56 2.85 6.95
C ARG A 96 -20.82 4.06 7.55
N SER A 97 -20.73 4.13 8.89
CA SER A 97 -20.02 5.19 9.57
C SER A 97 -18.53 5.30 9.21
N PHE A 98 -17.90 4.21 8.77
CA PHE A 98 -16.54 4.26 8.27
C PHE A 98 -16.43 5.10 6.99
N PHE A 99 -17.37 4.95 6.07
CA PHE A 99 -17.36 5.67 4.80
C PHE A 99 -17.78 7.14 4.94
N THR A 100 -18.56 7.47 5.97
CA THR A 100 -18.97 8.86 6.28
C THR A 100 -17.99 9.59 7.19
N ASN A 101 -17.02 8.89 7.76
CA ASN A 101 -15.96 9.49 8.57
C ASN A 101 -14.90 10.12 7.66
N VAL A 102 -14.98 11.43 7.45
CA VAL A 102 -14.11 12.18 6.53
C VAL A 102 -12.62 12.02 6.84
N PRO A 103 -12.12 12.14 8.10
CA PRO A 103 -10.72 11.91 8.43
C PRO A 103 -10.24 10.49 8.07
N TRP A 104 -11.07 9.49 8.33
CA TRP A 104 -10.76 8.11 7.98
C TRP A 104 -10.74 7.89 6.46
N ALA A 105 -11.77 8.36 5.75
CA ALA A 105 -11.86 8.27 4.29
C ALA A 105 -10.66 8.92 3.60
N ARG A 106 -10.20 10.06 4.12
CA ARG A 106 -8.99 10.73 3.65
C ARG A 106 -7.72 9.87 3.84
N SER A 107 -7.55 9.25 5.01
CA SER A 107 -6.42 8.36 5.27
C SER A 107 -6.41 7.17 4.32
N ILE A 108 -7.58 6.56 4.09
CA ILE A 108 -7.73 5.47 3.13
C ILE A 108 -7.44 5.91 1.70
N SER A 109 -7.90 7.09 1.27
CA SER A 109 -7.61 7.61 -0.07
C SER A 109 -6.11 7.82 -0.27
N LEU A 110 -5.40 8.36 0.72
CA LEU A 110 -3.95 8.49 0.69
C LEU A 110 -3.25 7.12 0.60
N ILE A 111 -3.74 6.14 1.37
CA ILE A 111 -3.25 4.76 1.31
C ILE A 111 -3.43 4.19 -0.11
N LEU A 112 -4.62 4.31 -0.69
CA LEU A 112 -4.90 3.79 -2.03
C LEU A 112 -3.93 4.35 -3.07
N ILE A 113 -3.67 5.66 -3.04
CA ILE A 113 -2.74 6.32 -3.96
C ILE A 113 -1.30 5.84 -3.73
N VAL A 114 -0.82 5.92 -2.49
CA VAL A 114 0.58 5.67 -2.14
C VAL A 114 0.94 4.20 -2.25
N TYR A 115 0.07 3.29 -1.79
CA TYR A 115 0.35 1.86 -1.84
C TYR A 115 0.16 1.24 -3.23
N CYS A 116 -0.69 1.81 -4.08
CA CYS A 116 -0.73 1.47 -5.50
C CYS A 116 0.66 1.62 -6.14
N MET A 117 1.39 2.67 -5.78
CA MET A 117 2.76 2.90 -6.24
C MET A 117 3.76 1.94 -5.60
N ASN A 118 3.66 1.69 -4.29
CA ASN A 118 4.63 0.89 -3.54
C ASN A 118 4.83 -0.51 -4.14
N PHE A 119 3.75 -1.20 -4.47
CA PHE A 119 3.82 -2.55 -5.04
C PHE A 119 4.22 -2.58 -6.52
N THR A 120 4.11 -1.45 -7.22
CA THR A 120 4.56 -1.31 -8.61
C THR A 120 6.06 -1.06 -8.71
N VAL A 121 6.63 -0.41 -7.70
CA VAL A 121 8.04 0.03 -7.72
C VAL A 121 9.01 -1.14 -7.81
N ALA A 122 8.79 -2.25 -7.12
CA ALA A 122 9.70 -3.41 -7.18
C ALA A 122 9.73 -4.08 -8.56
N PRO A 123 8.61 -4.42 -9.22
CA PRO A 123 8.59 -4.87 -10.60
C PRO A 123 9.22 -3.86 -11.58
N LEU A 124 8.98 -2.56 -11.37
CA LEU A 124 9.57 -1.50 -12.17
C LEU A 124 11.10 -1.51 -12.08
N MET A 125 11.67 -1.69 -10.89
CA MET A 125 13.12 -1.76 -10.71
C MET A 125 13.73 -2.98 -11.39
N ASN A 126 13.07 -4.13 -11.29
CA ASN A 126 13.52 -5.33 -12.01
C ASN A 126 13.46 -5.12 -13.52
N GLY A 127 12.40 -4.50 -14.04
CA GLY A 127 12.27 -4.18 -15.47
C GLY A 127 13.36 -3.22 -15.95
N ILE A 128 13.60 -2.12 -15.25
CA ILE A 128 14.67 -1.16 -15.60
C ILE A 128 16.05 -1.81 -15.46
N GLY A 129 16.28 -2.57 -14.40
CA GLY A 129 17.54 -3.27 -14.15
C GLY A 129 17.89 -4.25 -15.29
N ALA A 130 16.91 -5.04 -15.71
CA ALA A 130 17.08 -5.97 -16.82
C ALA A 130 17.25 -5.27 -18.18
N ALA A 131 16.36 -4.33 -18.51
CA ALA A 131 16.34 -3.69 -19.83
C ALA A 131 17.50 -2.73 -20.06
N ASN A 132 17.85 -1.91 -19.05
CA ASN A 132 18.88 -0.86 -19.25
C ASN A 132 20.28 -1.30 -18.84
N TYR A 133 20.40 -2.29 -17.96
CA TYR A 133 21.68 -2.65 -17.34
C TYR A 133 21.99 -4.14 -17.37
N GLY A 134 21.14 -4.98 -17.93
CA GLY A 134 21.35 -6.44 -18.00
C GLY A 134 21.45 -7.12 -16.62
N LEU A 135 20.85 -6.54 -15.58
CA LEU A 135 20.92 -7.05 -14.22
C LEU A 135 19.92 -8.19 -14.00
N THR A 136 20.35 -9.21 -13.28
CA THR A 136 19.43 -10.27 -12.81
C THR A 136 18.57 -9.77 -11.64
N PRO A 137 17.42 -10.39 -11.35
CA PRO A 137 16.58 -10.06 -10.20
C PRO A 137 17.32 -10.07 -8.86
N ALA A 138 18.24 -11.01 -8.66
CA ALA A 138 19.08 -11.07 -7.46
C ALA A 138 20.03 -9.87 -7.36
N GLN A 139 20.66 -9.48 -8.47
CA GLN A 139 21.54 -8.31 -8.50
C GLN A 139 20.77 -7.02 -8.22
N VAL A 140 19.55 -6.88 -8.75
CA VAL A 140 18.67 -5.75 -8.41
C VAL A 140 18.32 -5.76 -6.94
N SER A 141 17.92 -6.91 -6.39
CA SER A 141 17.57 -7.04 -4.96
C SER A 141 18.73 -6.65 -4.03
N VAL A 142 19.95 -7.06 -4.35
CA VAL A 142 21.16 -6.67 -3.59
C VAL A 142 21.39 -5.15 -3.65
N ARG A 143 21.22 -4.53 -4.82
CA ARG A 143 21.38 -3.07 -4.99
C ARG A 143 20.31 -2.27 -4.25
N LEU A 144 19.15 -2.85 -3.98
CA LEU A 144 18.07 -2.24 -3.22
C LEU A 144 18.24 -2.38 -1.69
N LEU A 145 19.23 -3.15 -1.20
CA LEU A 145 19.49 -3.30 0.23
C LEU A 145 19.62 -1.97 0.98
N PRO A 146 20.39 -0.96 0.49
CA PRO A 146 20.45 0.33 1.18
C PRO A 146 19.08 0.99 1.34
N ALA A 147 18.22 0.91 0.33
CA ALA A 147 16.87 1.46 0.38
C ALA A 147 16.00 0.76 1.44
N TYR A 148 16.14 -0.56 1.59
CA TYR A 148 15.43 -1.30 2.64
C TYR A 148 15.95 -0.98 4.04
N CYS A 149 17.25 -0.76 4.21
CA CYS A 149 17.83 -0.30 5.47
C CYS A 149 17.29 1.09 5.84
N VAL A 150 17.20 1.99 4.86
CA VAL A 150 16.62 3.33 5.05
C VAL A 150 15.14 3.22 5.43
N ALA A 151 14.36 2.35 4.76
CA ALA A 151 12.94 2.12 5.11
C ALA A 151 12.78 1.66 6.56
N LEU A 152 13.63 0.72 7.00
CA LEU A 152 13.61 0.23 8.38
C LEU A 152 13.94 1.34 9.37
N ALA A 153 15.01 2.10 9.13
CA ALA A 153 15.42 3.22 9.99
C ALA A 153 14.35 4.29 10.09
N THR A 154 13.73 4.66 8.96
CA THR A 154 12.66 5.67 8.94
C THR A 154 11.37 5.15 9.59
N ALA A 155 11.03 3.87 9.44
CA ALA A 155 9.90 3.26 10.14
C ALA A 155 10.09 3.29 11.66
N MET A 156 11.29 2.97 12.16
CA MET A 156 11.61 2.97 13.59
C MET A 156 11.60 4.38 14.19
N THR A 157 12.01 5.39 13.43
CA THR A 157 12.13 6.79 13.90
C THR A 157 10.88 7.62 13.67
N SER A 158 9.95 7.15 12.82
CA SER A 158 8.78 7.89 12.37
C SER A 158 7.87 8.35 13.53
N GLY A 159 7.70 7.54 14.57
CA GLY A 159 6.93 7.92 15.76
C GLY A 159 7.55 9.09 16.51
N ALA A 160 8.87 9.10 16.68
CA ALA A 160 9.59 10.20 17.33
C ALA A 160 9.56 11.48 16.48
N VAL A 161 9.67 11.36 15.17
CA VAL A 161 9.54 12.48 14.24
C VAL A 161 8.13 13.06 14.31
N MET A 162 7.10 12.20 14.25
CA MET A 162 5.71 12.61 14.35
C MET A 162 5.39 13.32 15.67
N ALA A 163 5.96 12.88 16.78
CA ALA A 163 5.79 13.53 18.08
C ALA A 163 6.38 14.96 18.10
N ARG A 164 7.47 15.22 17.34
CA ARG A 164 8.12 16.53 17.29
C ARG A 164 7.48 17.53 16.33
N ILE A 165 7.16 17.09 15.11
CA ILE A 165 6.69 17.99 14.04
C ILE A 165 5.19 17.89 13.78
N GLY A 166 4.52 16.93 14.39
CA GLY A 166 3.08 16.69 14.25
C GLY A 166 2.73 15.81 13.06
N ARG A 167 1.55 15.16 13.13
CA ARG A 167 1.04 14.18 12.17
C ARG A 167 1.01 14.70 10.72
N GLY A 168 0.35 15.84 10.48
CA GLY A 168 0.18 16.37 9.13
C GLY A 168 1.49 16.71 8.44
N ARG A 169 2.43 17.30 9.17
CA ARG A 169 3.77 17.61 8.62
C ARG A 169 4.56 16.34 8.33
N THR A 170 4.42 15.32 9.17
CA THR A 170 5.07 14.01 8.93
C THR A 170 4.53 13.36 7.67
N VAL A 171 3.22 13.31 7.45
CA VAL A 171 2.61 12.77 6.24
C VAL A 171 3.13 13.50 5.00
N ARG A 172 3.13 14.84 5.03
CA ARG A 172 3.65 15.65 3.90
C ARG A 172 5.13 15.37 3.62
N ALA A 173 5.97 15.32 4.63
CA ALA A 173 7.37 14.98 4.47
C ALA A 173 7.55 13.60 3.84
N CYS A 174 6.80 12.58 4.28
CA CYS A 174 6.84 11.24 3.71
C CYS A 174 6.45 11.23 2.23
N VAL A 175 5.33 11.86 1.88
CA VAL A 175 4.86 11.90 0.48
C VAL A 175 5.80 12.75 -0.39
N SER A 176 6.41 13.82 0.16
CA SER A 176 7.44 14.60 -0.55
C SER A 176 8.71 13.79 -0.82
N LEU A 177 9.13 12.91 0.09
CA LEU A 177 10.23 11.98 -0.16
C LEU A 177 9.88 11.01 -1.30
N ILE A 178 8.67 10.46 -1.31
CA ILE A 178 8.21 9.59 -2.40
C ILE A 178 8.20 10.35 -3.72
N LEU A 179 7.70 11.59 -3.74
CA LEU A 179 7.69 12.45 -4.91
C LEU A 179 9.12 12.72 -5.42
N ALA A 180 10.03 13.08 -4.54
CA ALA A 180 11.43 13.33 -4.91
C ALA A 180 12.10 12.09 -5.50
N GLY A 181 11.89 10.91 -4.90
CA GLY A 181 12.44 9.65 -5.40
C GLY A 181 11.85 9.23 -6.75
N THR A 182 10.53 9.35 -6.93
CA THR A 182 9.89 9.04 -8.21
C THR A 182 10.26 10.03 -9.31
N ALA A 183 10.43 11.32 -8.98
CA ALA A 183 10.91 12.33 -9.91
C ALA A 183 12.37 12.06 -10.34
N LEU A 184 13.24 11.74 -9.37
CA LEU A 184 14.62 11.34 -9.66
C LEU A 184 14.67 10.12 -10.58
N LEU A 185 13.82 9.13 -10.35
CA LEU A 185 13.72 7.96 -11.21
C LEU A 185 13.24 8.35 -12.61
N ALA A 186 12.18 9.14 -12.75
CA ALA A 186 11.64 9.54 -14.04
C ALA A 186 12.65 10.33 -14.90
N LEU A 187 13.45 11.19 -14.27
CA LEU A 187 14.39 12.07 -14.95
C LEU A 187 15.74 11.40 -15.24
N CYS A 188 16.24 10.59 -14.31
CA CYS A 188 17.62 10.15 -14.29
C CYS A 188 17.79 8.62 -14.42
N MET A 189 16.75 7.85 -14.77
CA MET A 189 16.81 6.39 -14.80
C MET A 189 17.86 5.81 -15.76
N SER A 190 18.36 6.59 -16.72
CA SER A 190 19.38 6.18 -17.68
C SER A 190 20.81 6.57 -17.29
N MET A 191 21.00 7.31 -16.17
CA MET A 191 22.30 7.85 -15.78
C MET A 191 23.17 6.82 -15.03
N GLY A 192 22.65 5.65 -14.72
CA GLY A 192 23.38 4.55 -14.10
C GLY A 192 22.60 3.84 -12.99
N PRO A 193 23.03 2.63 -12.64
CA PRO A 193 22.30 1.81 -11.69
C PRO A 193 22.30 2.39 -10.26
N TRP A 194 23.26 3.23 -9.90
CA TRP A 194 23.29 3.89 -8.60
C TRP A 194 22.21 4.95 -8.41
N VAL A 195 21.77 5.58 -9.52
CA VAL A 195 20.64 6.51 -9.49
C VAL A 195 19.36 5.80 -9.09
N ILE A 196 19.18 4.57 -9.56
CA ILE A 196 18.04 3.73 -9.17
C ILE A 196 18.08 3.48 -7.65
N THR A 197 19.25 3.10 -7.12
CA THR A 197 19.43 2.89 -5.67
C THR A 197 19.11 4.16 -4.87
N ALA A 198 19.62 5.32 -5.31
CA ALA A 198 19.36 6.60 -4.65
C ALA A 198 17.86 6.96 -4.68
N ALA A 199 17.22 6.87 -5.85
CA ALA A 199 15.78 7.11 -5.99
C ALA A 199 14.96 6.20 -5.06
N MET A 200 15.36 4.93 -4.96
CA MET A 200 14.71 3.96 -4.09
C MET A 200 14.90 4.27 -2.61
N CYS A 201 16.05 4.81 -2.21
CA CYS A 201 16.25 5.27 -0.83
C CYS A 201 15.23 6.35 -0.46
N PHE A 202 14.97 7.33 -1.33
CA PHE A 202 13.94 8.35 -1.08
C PHE A 202 12.53 7.75 -1.04
N ILE A 203 12.18 6.92 -2.00
CA ILE A 203 10.86 6.28 -2.07
C ILE A 203 10.60 5.43 -0.82
N TYR A 204 11.53 4.57 -0.46
CA TYR A 204 11.37 3.68 0.69
C TYR A 204 11.51 4.40 2.03
N ALA A 205 12.25 5.51 2.11
CA ALA A 205 12.23 6.39 3.28
C ALA A 205 10.81 6.93 3.53
N GLY A 206 10.17 7.41 2.49
CA GLY A 206 8.79 7.89 2.56
C GLY A 206 7.80 6.80 2.95
N PHE A 207 7.84 5.64 2.30
CA PHE A 207 6.97 4.52 2.62
C PHE A 207 7.18 4.00 4.05
N GLY A 208 8.43 3.81 4.47
CA GLY A 208 8.74 3.32 5.82
C GLY A 208 8.19 4.23 6.92
N ALA A 209 8.36 5.54 6.76
CA ALA A 209 7.90 6.51 7.74
C ALA A 209 6.38 6.74 7.73
N LEU A 210 5.69 6.46 6.62
CA LEU A 210 4.27 6.78 6.43
C LEU A 210 3.32 5.87 7.24
N PHE A 211 3.75 4.65 7.59
CA PHE A 211 2.92 3.71 8.36
C PHE A 211 2.43 4.30 9.68
N THR A 212 3.32 4.87 10.46
CA THR A 212 3.01 5.39 11.80
C THR A 212 1.91 6.46 11.78
N PRO A 213 2.02 7.56 11.00
CA PRO A 213 0.98 8.59 10.99
C PRO A 213 -0.35 8.11 10.40
N ILE A 214 -0.33 7.14 9.50
CA ILE A 214 -1.56 6.54 8.95
C ILE A 214 -2.29 5.78 10.05
N TYR A 215 -1.62 4.82 10.74
CA TYR A 215 -2.26 4.05 11.80
C TYR A 215 -2.67 4.92 12.97
N ASP A 216 -1.88 5.94 13.33
CA ASP A 216 -2.26 6.92 14.35
C ASP A 216 -3.55 7.66 13.96
N THR A 217 -3.72 8.05 12.70
CA THR A 217 -4.97 8.65 12.20
C THR A 217 -6.14 7.67 12.28
N VAL A 218 -5.91 6.42 11.86
CA VAL A 218 -6.92 5.36 11.90
C VAL A 218 -7.43 5.17 13.34
N PHE A 219 -6.51 5.02 14.31
CA PHE A 219 -6.90 4.84 15.72
C PHE A 219 -7.57 6.07 16.33
N ALA A 220 -7.11 7.27 15.98
CA ALA A 220 -7.68 8.51 16.50
C ALA A 220 -9.08 8.84 15.97
N THR A 221 -9.51 8.24 14.85
CA THR A 221 -10.78 8.56 14.19
C THR A 221 -11.88 7.53 14.42
N VAL A 222 -11.56 6.43 15.08
CA VAL A 222 -12.49 5.30 15.30
C VAL A 222 -12.93 5.26 16.77
N ALA A 223 -14.16 4.85 17.01
CA ALA A 223 -14.69 4.69 18.34
C ALA A 223 -13.94 3.60 19.13
N PRO A 224 -13.81 3.74 20.48
CA PRO A 224 -13.22 2.72 21.32
C PRO A 224 -13.84 1.34 21.08
N GLY A 225 -13.00 0.32 20.93
CA GLY A 225 -13.44 -1.06 20.64
C GLY A 225 -13.57 -1.41 19.15
N GLN A 226 -13.46 -0.44 18.23
CA GLN A 226 -13.49 -0.68 16.77
C GLN A 226 -12.09 -0.73 16.14
N ASN A 227 -11.02 -0.61 16.91
CA ASN A 227 -9.65 -0.57 16.41
C ASN A 227 -9.30 -1.77 15.52
N GLY A 228 -9.70 -2.99 15.90
CA GLY A 228 -9.45 -4.18 15.10
C GLY A 228 -10.13 -4.14 13.72
N ARG A 229 -11.35 -3.61 13.63
CA ARG A 229 -12.04 -3.41 12.35
C ARG A 229 -11.35 -2.34 11.51
N ALA A 230 -10.94 -1.25 12.13
CA ALA A 230 -10.27 -0.16 11.43
C ALA A 230 -8.92 -0.60 10.86
N VAL A 231 -8.13 -1.38 11.61
CA VAL A 231 -6.88 -1.98 11.12
C VAL A 231 -7.15 -2.93 9.96
N ALA A 232 -8.10 -3.85 10.10
CA ALA A 232 -8.45 -4.79 9.04
C ALA A 232 -8.87 -4.08 7.75
N MET A 233 -9.64 -2.98 7.85
CA MET A 233 -10.04 -2.17 6.70
C MET A 233 -8.87 -1.44 6.07
N ASN A 234 -7.95 -0.93 6.89
CA ASN A 234 -6.74 -0.31 6.43
C ASN A 234 -5.86 -1.32 5.64
N ASP A 235 -5.67 -2.51 6.18
CA ASP A 235 -4.89 -3.57 5.53
C ASP A 235 -5.56 -4.04 4.24
N LEU A 236 -6.88 -4.17 4.21
CA LEU A 236 -7.62 -4.48 2.99
C LEU A 236 -7.47 -3.38 1.93
N ALA A 237 -7.51 -2.10 2.32
CA ALA A 237 -7.27 -0.99 1.42
C ALA A 237 -5.84 -1.02 0.86
N MET A 238 -4.84 -1.33 1.70
CA MET A 238 -3.45 -1.49 1.28
C MET A 238 -3.28 -2.62 0.26
N GLN A 239 -3.85 -3.79 0.53
CA GLN A 239 -3.76 -4.95 -0.39
C GLN A 239 -4.57 -4.73 -1.66
N GLY A 240 -5.75 -4.10 -1.55
CA GLY A 240 -6.55 -3.71 -2.71
C GLY A 240 -5.83 -2.72 -3.62
N SER A 241 -5.16 -1.72 -3.04
CA SER A 241 -4.37 -0.77 -3.82
C SER A 241 -3.15 -1.42 -4.47
N ALA A 242 -2.52 -2.40 -3.82
CA ALA A 242 -1.47 -3.22 -4.43
C ALA A 242 -1.96 -3.96 -5.68
N ALA A 243 -3.12 -4.61 -5.58
CA ALA A 243 -3.72 -5.32 -6.70
C ALA A 243 -4.07 -4.39 -7.87
N ILE A 244 -4.63 -3.21 -7.58
CA ILE A 244 -4.90 -2.17 -8.59
C ILE A 244 -3.60 -1.71 -9.23
N GLY A 245 -2.57 -1.41 -8.43
CA GLY A 245 -1.26 -0.96 -8.94
C GLY A 245 -0.64 -1.97 -9.89
N ILE A 246 -0.56 -3.23 -9.48
CA ILE A 246 -0.04 -4.31 -10.32
C ILE A 246 -0.88 -4.45 -11.59
N GLY A 247 -2.21 -4.47 -11.50
CA GLY A 247 -3.10 -4.61 -12.65
C GLY A 247 -2.92 -3.48 -13.67
N VAL A 248 -2.88 -2.23 -13.22
CA VAL A 248 -2.74 -1.05 -14.09
C VAL A 248 -1.35 -0.96 -14.71
N PHE A 249 -0.29 -1.26 -13.96
CA PHE A 249 1.08 -1.05 -14.42
C PHE A 249 1.68 -2.26 -15.16
N THR A 250 1.14 -3.47 -15.00
CA THR A 250 1.65 -4.67 -15.70
C THR A 250 1.73 -4.50 -17.23
N PRO A 251 0.69 -3.99 -17.92
CA PRO A 251 0.78 -3.77 -19.37
C PRO A 251 1.87 -2.77 -19.76
N LEU A 252 2.05 -1.71 -18.97
CA LEU A 252 3.10 -0.71 -19.19
C LEU A 252 4.51 -1.27 -18.92
N LEU A 253 4.64 -2.15 -17.93
CA LEU A 253 5.88 -2.87 -17.66
C LEU A 253 6.23 -3.80 -18.83
N ALA A 254 5.25 -4.55 -19.35
CA ALA A 254 5.43 -5.45 -20.47
C ALA A 254 5.83 -4.71 -21.77
N SER A 255 5.35 -3.48 -21.97
CA SER A 255 5.72 -2.63 -23.12
C SER A 255 7.07 -1.90 -22.96
N GLY A 256 7.73 -2.02 -21.80
CA GLY A 256 8.97 -1.30 -21.51
C GLY A 256 8.78 0.21 -21.25
N ALA A 257 7.57 0.67 -21.02
CA ALA A 257 7.24 2.08 -20.81
C ALA A 257 7.61 2.57 -19.39
N PHE A 258 8.82 2.27 -18.91
CA PHE A 258 9.25 2.52 -17.52
C PHE A 258 9.18 4.00 -17.14
N ARG A 259 9.54 4.90 -18.08
CA ARG A 259 9.47 6.35 -17.83
C ARG A 259 8.03 6.82 -17.65
N ALA A 260 7.08 6.27 -18.40
CA ALA A 260 5.67 6.58 -18.25
C ALA A 260 5.15 6.15 -16.87
N ILE A 261 5.53 4.96 -16.40
CA ILE A 261 5.19 4.48 -15.06
C ILE A 261 5.75 5.43 -14.00
N ALA A 262 7.02 5.81 -14.10
CA ALA A 262 7.64 6.72 -13.14
C ALA A 262 6.93 8.10 -13.12
N LEU A 263 6.54 8.63 -14.28
CA LEU A 263 5.78 9.89 -14.39
C LEU A 263 4.38 9.76 -13.77
N VAL A 264 3.68 8.67 -13.99
CA VAL A 264 2.38 8.41 -13.33
C VAL A 264 2.56 8.38 -11.81
N CYS A 265 3.63 7.77 -11.31
CA CYS A 265 3.96 7.80 -9.88
C CYS A 265 4.23 9.22 -9.37
N VAL A 266 4.93 10.07 -10.15
CA VAL A 266 5.14 11.50 -9.80
C VAL A 266 3.80 12.22 -9.69
N VAL A 267 2.92 12.05 -10.67
CA VAL A 267 1.58 12.68 -10.66
C VAL A 267 0.76 12.19 -9.46
N ALA A 268 0.78 10.89 -9.18
CA ALA A 268 0.07 10.31 -8.04
C ALA A 268 0.58 10.85 -6.70
N ALA A 269 1.90 10.96 -6.51
CA ALA A 269 2.48 11.55 -5.32
C ALA A 269 2.16 13.04 -5.19
N ALA A 270 2.23 13.78 -6.28
CA ALA A 270 1.89 15.21 -6.32
C ALA A 270 0.40 15.45 -5.98
N THR A 271 -0.51 14.63 -6.52
CA THR A 271 -1.94 14.72 -6.18
C THR A 271 -2.20 14.37 -4.71
N GLY A 272 -1.46 13.43 -4.13
CA GLY A 272 -1.51 13.13 -2.70
C GLY A 272 -1.15 14.33 -1.83
N ILE A 273 -0.08 15.06 -2.19
CA ILE A 273 0.34 16.28 -1.49
C ILE A 273 -0.69 17.39 -1.68
N ALA A 274 -1.13 17.64 -2.91
CA ALA A 274 -2.09 18.69 -3.23
C ALA A 274 -3.43 18.47 -2.50
N GLY A 275 -3.90 17.22 -2.44
CA GLY A 275 -5.11 16.85 -1.71
C GLY A 275 -4.98 17.10 -0.21
N ASP A 276 -3.82 16.84 0.38
CA ASP A 276 -3.56 17.11 1.79
C ASP A 276 -3.54 18.62 2.09
N TRP A 277 -2.90 19.41 1.24
CA TRP A 277 -2.87 20.88 1.34
C TRP A 277 -4.25 21.51 1.19
N LEU A 278 -5.01 21.11 0.18
CA LEU A 278 -6.35 21.62 -0.07
C LEU A 278 -7.28 21.36 1.11
N HIS A 279 -7.21 20.14 1.68
CA HIS A 279 -8.02 19.80 2.84
C HIS A 279 -7.64 20.64 4.07
N GLU A 280 -6.35 20.82 4.35
CA GLU A 280 -5.92 21.65 5.49
C GLU A 280 -6.37 23.12 5.30
N TYR A 281 -6.30 23.63 4.09
CA TYR A 281 -6.75 24.97 3.76
C TYR A 281 -8.26 25.16 3.99
N LEU A 282 -9.07 24.20 3.50
CA LEU A 282 -10.52 24.24 3.66
C LEU A 282 -10.94 24.09 5.14
N TYR A 283 -10.23 23.21 5.87
CA TYR A 283 -10.53 23.01 7.29
C TYR A 283 -10.19 24.21 8.17
N ARG A 284 -9.13 24.98 7.82
CA ARG A 284 -8.77 26.22 8.53
C ARG A 284 -9.74 27.37 8.25
N ARG A 285 -10.39 27.40 7.07
CA ARG A 285 -11.37 28.44 6.74
C ARG A 285 -12.76 28.18 7.31
N GLY A 286 -13.08 26.96 7.68
CA GLY A 286 -14.36 26.57 8.28
C GLY A 286 -14.41 26.68 9.81
N ARG A 287 -13.30 27.12 10.43
CA ARG A 287 -13.22 27.50 11.85
C ARG A 287 -13.09 29.01 11.98
#